data_6a5516d92025ffe32148066498149f94
#
_entry.id   6a5516d92025ffe32148066498149f94
#
_cell.length_a   1.000
_cell.length_b   1.000
_cell.length_c   1.000
_cell.angle_alpha   90.00
_cell.angle_beta   90.00
_cell.angle_gamma   90.00
#
_symmetry.space_group_name_H-M   'P 1'
#
loop_
_entity.id
_entity.type
_entity.pdbx_description
1 polymer ?
#
loop_
_entity_poly.entity_id
_entity_poly.type
_entity_poly.pdbx_seq_one_letter_code
_entity_poly.pdbx_strand_id
1 'polypeptide(L)'
;FEPRSQLDLELYIKLNHKYPSLRESNIFSVKRDFDKTNDKKLFKPLEQSEVPLFEGKQMNQFKIVSKSVVGTTIEAVRKKVGDNYLTDRIVFRRIASATNKRTIIATLLPSKVDALNSLYVQKDGDKMSLERKLFLLGLLNSYVVDYILRQMIQDSLSLTFFYSLPICDEFEKSHYFKDISTLVSQLLKLNNPELFSNLHCSNTDFNDQKNEQDLIAELNACVAITYDVSRSELIHLLKSFESANHKQAVQEESQRIIEVYDRLKVGEVS
;
A
#
# COMPACT_ATOMS: atom_id res chain seq x y z
N PHE A 1 14.60 1.15 -15.52
CA PHE A 1 15.26 0.36 -14.46
C PHE A 1 16.78 0.52 -14.62
N GLU A 2 17.44 1.01 -13.59
CA GLU A 2 18.89 1.18 -13.55
C GLU A 2 19.45 0.38 -12.36
N PRO A 3 19.88 -0.88 -12.58
CA PRO A 3 20.44 -1.71 -11.52
C PRO A 3 21.76 -1.13 -11.02
N ARG A 4 21.93 -1.04 -9.71
CA ARG A 4 23.16 -0.57 -9.07
C ARG A 4 24.15 -1.69 -8.79
N SER A 5 23.68 -2.95 -8.90
CA SER A 5 24.47 -4.16 -8.70
C SER A 5 23.95 -5.32 -9.55
N GLN A 6 24.75 -6.36 -9.69
CA GLN A 6 24.33 -7.60 -10.36
C GLN A 6 23.12 -8.24 -9.64
N LEU A 7 23.08 -8.19 -8.31
CA LEU A 7 21.99 -8.74 -7.52
C LEU A 7 20.67 -7.97 -7.71
N ASP A 8 20.73 -6.65 -7.95
CA ASP A 8 19.53 -5.86 -8.31
C ASP A 8 18.92 -6.36 -9.62
N LEU A 9 19.78 -6.63 -10.61
CA LEU A 9 19.35 -7.13 -11.91
C LEU A 9 18.73 -8.55 -11.80
N GLU A 10 19.39 -9.43 -11.06
CA GLU A 10 18.92 -10.81 -10.85
C GLU A 10 17.58 -10.84 -10.13
N LEU A 11 17.44 -10.06 -9.07
CA LEU A 11 16.18 -9.95 -8.31
C LEU A 11 15.05 -9.36 -9.17
N TYR A 12 15.34 -8.31 -9.93
CA TYR A 12 14.38 -7.70 -10.86
C TYR A 12 13.90 -8.71 -11.92
N ILE A 13 14.83 -9.42 -12.55
CA ILE A 13 14.53 -10.46 -13.55
C ILE A 13 13.68 -11.57 -12.91
N LYS A 14 14.10 -12.10 -11.76
CA LYS A 14 13.39 -13.15 -11.03
C LYS A 14 11.92 -12.77 -10.77
N LEU A 15 11.68 -11.58 -10.23
CA LEU A 15 10.33 -11.15 -9.86
C LEU A 15 9.44 -10.89 -11.08
N ASN A 16 9.99 -10.27 -12.14
CA ASN A 16 9.24 -10.02 -13.38
C ASN A 16 9.00 -11.29 -14.22
N HIS A 17 9.81 -12.33 -14.07
CA HIS A 17 9.54 -13.62 -14.70
C HIS A 17 8.49 -14.43 -13.96
N LYS A 18 8.44 -14.31 -12.64
CA LYS A 18 7.57 -15.13 -11.79
C LYS A 18 6.15 -14.58 -11.68
N TYR A 19 6.01 -13.26 -11.72
CA TYR A 19 4.73 -12.57 -11.50
C TYR A 19 4.38 -11.67 -12.67
N PRO A 20 3.09 -11.65 -13.10
CA PRO A 20 2.64 -10.70 -14.11
C PRO A 20 2.75 -9.28 -13.59
N SER A 21 2.91 -8.31 -14.48
CA SER A 21 2.76 -6.92 -14.14
C SER A 21 1.31 -6.61 -13.73
N LEU A 22 1.09 -5.57 -12.93
CA LEU A 22 -0.25 -5.06 -12.61
C LEU A 22 -1.08 -4.79 -13.86
N ARG A 23 -0.44 -4.42 -14.96
CA ARG A 23 -1.10 -4.18 -16.25
C ARG A 23 -1.62 -5.48 -16.86
N GLU A 24 -0.80 -6.52 -16.89
CA GLU A 24 -1.15 -7.83 -17.45
C GLU A 24 -2.21 -8.54 -16.61
N SER A 25 -2.07 -8.49 -15.29
CA SER A 25 -3.02 -9.09 -14.36
C SER A 25 -4.40 -8.46 -14.39
N ASN A 26 -4.49 -7.17 -14.74
CA ASN A 26 -5.73 -6.38 -14.81
C ASN A 26 -6.63 -6.47 -13.55
N ILE A 27 -6.04 -6.80 -12.40
CA ILE A 27 -6.78 -6.97 -11.13
C ILE A 27 -7.08 -5.65 -10.43
N PHE A 28 -6.35 -4.58 -10.79
CA PHE A 28 -6.39 -3.31 -10.09
C PHE A 28 -6.19 -2.14 -11.04
N SER A 29 -7.08 -1.19 -10.98
CA SER A 29 -6.97 0.05 -11.74
C SER A 29 -7.26 1.27 -10.87
N VAL A 30 -6.60 2.39 -11.21
CA VAL A 30 -6.70 3.63 -10.44
C VAL A 30 -6.97 4.83 -11.34
N LYS A 31 -7.50 5.88 -10.74
CA LYS A 31 -7.70 7.19 -11.37
C LYS A 31 -7.42 8.31 -10.37
N ARG A 32 -7.44 9.55 -10.85
CA ARG A 32 -7.52 10.76 -10.04
C ARG A 32 -8.97 11.25 -10.06
N ASP A 33 -9.56 11.45 -8.90
CA ASP A 33 -10.97 11.78 -8.83
C ASP A 33 -11.22 13.29 -8.99
N PHE A 34 -10.70 14.14 -8.11
CA PHE A 34 -10.88 15.58 -8.20
C PHE A 34 -9.56 16.30 -8.48
N ASP A 35 -9.57 17.24 -9.41
CA ASP A 35 -8.41 18.09 -9.69
C ASP A 35 -8.51 19.40 -8.91
N LYS A 36 -7.47 19.70 -8.11
CA LYS A 36 -7.45 20.86 -7.20
C LYS A 36 -7.61 22.21 -7.92
N THR A 37 -7.19 22.29 -9.18
CA THR A 37 -7.27 23.50 -10.00
C THR A 37 -8.56 23.56 -10.81
N ASN A 38 -8.81 22.48 -11.57
CA ASN A 38 -9.92 22.45 -12.53
C ASN A 38 -11.30 22.33 -11.85
N ASP A 39 -11.36 21.62 -10.71
CA ASP A 39 -12.60 21.39 -9.99
C ASP A 39 -12.81 22.35 -8.80
N LYS A 40 -12.00 23.39 -8.67
CA LYS A 40 -12.03 24.34 -7.54
C LYS A 40 -13.43 24.87 -7.20
N LYS A 41 -14.27 25.08 -8.22
CA LYS A 41 -15.65 25.58 -8.05
C LYS A 41 -16.58 24.59 -7.34
N LEU A 42 -16.22 23.30 -7.29
CA LEU A 42 -16.99 22.25 -6.64
C LEU A 42 -16.65 22.12 -5.14
N PHE A 43 -15.56 22.76 -4.70
CA PHE A 43 -15.06 22.60 -3.33
C PHE A 43 -15.75 23.58 -2.38
N LYS A 44 -15.99 23.08 -1.17
CA LYS A 44 -16.58 23.83 -0.06
C LYS A 44 -15.75 23.60 1.22
N PRO A 45 -15.79 24.53 2.19
CA PRO A 45 -15.32 24.23 3.54
C PRO A 45 -16.00 22.97 4.06
N LEU A 46 -15.32 22.20 4.92
CA LEU A 46 -15.83 20.90 5.38
C LEU A 46 -17.21 21.02 6.04
N GLU A 47 -17.44 22.07 6.80
CA GLU A 47 -18.70 22.32 7.52
C GLU A 47 -19.91 22.57 6.59
N GLN A 48 -19.63 22.90 5.32
CA GLN A 48 -20.64 23.14 4.28
C GLN A 48 -20.67 22.05 3.22
N SER A 49 -19.94 20.96 3.43
CA SER A 49 -19.80 19.86 2.50
C SER A 49 -20.47 18.58 3.00
N GLU A 50 -20.80 17.70 2.07
CA GLU A 50 -21.41 16.40 2.37
C GLU A 50 -20.39 15.25 2.26
N VAL A 51 -19.36 15.44 1.44
CA VAL A 51 -18.33 14.42 1.18
C VAL A 51 -16.95 15.06 1.39
N PRO A 52 -16.19 14.63 2.41
CA PRO A 52 -14.82 15.06 2.64
C PRO A 52 -13.89 14.65 1.49
N LEU A 53 -12.95 15.54 1.12
CA LEU A 53 -11.92 15.28 0.10
C LEU A 53 -10.53 15.26 0.73
N PHE A 54 -9.81 14.17 0.55
CA PHE A 54 -8.48 13.97 1.14
C PHE A 54 -7.35 14.28 0.14
N GLU A 55 -6.20 14.71 0.67
CA GLU A 55 -4.96 14.99 -0.05
C GLU A 55 -3.85 14.01 0.35
N GLY A 56 -2.82 13.88 -0.48
CA GLY A 56 -1.67 13.02 -0.19
C GLY A 56 -0.98 13.28 1.15
N LYS A 57 -0.88 14.55 1.57
CA LYS A 57 -0.28 14.92 2.88
C LYS A 57 -1.03 14.35 4.10
N GLN A 58 -2.29 13.97 3.93
CA GLN A 58 -3.15 13.43 4.98
C GLN A 58 -3.07 11.90 5.06
N MET A 59 -2.33 11.25 4.16
CA MET A 59 -2.18 9.81 4.10
C MET A 59 -0.77 9.40 4.51
N ASN A 60 -0.65 8.27 5.22
CA ASN A 60 0.60 7.56 5.42
C ASN A 60 0.34 6.06 5.18
N GLN A 61 1.37 5.22 5.23
CA GLN A 61 1.16 3.77 5.11
C GLN A 61 0.19 3.30 6.20
N PHE A 62 -0.90 2.66 5.79
CA PHE A 62 -1.96 2.14 6.68
C PHE A 62 -2.61 3.18 7.59
N LYS A 63 -2.51 4.49 7.26
CA LYS A 63 -2.91 5.56 8.16
C LYS A 63 -3.45 6.79 7.45
N ILE A 64 -4.53 7.37 7.99
CA ILE A 64 -5.00 8.73 7.73
C ILE A 64 -4.54 9.60 8.89
N VAL A 65 -3.61 10.53 8.64
CA VAL A 65 -2.89 11.27 9.69
C VAL A 65 -3.58 12.56 10.14
N SER A 66 -4.56 13.04 9.37
CA SER A 66 -5.35 14.21 9.75
C SER A 66 -6.70 14.25 9.01
N LYS A 67 -7.65 14.97 9.58
CA LYS A 67 -8.98 15.20 8.97
C LYS A 67 -8.86 16.03 7.70
N SER A 68 -9.81 15.85 6.78
CA SER A 68 -9.95 16.75 5.63
C SER A 68 -10.35 18.17 6.12
N VAL A 69 -9.99 19.17 5.34
CA VAL A 69 -10.37 20.58 5.57
C VAL A 69 -11.26 21.10 4.45
N VAL A 70 -11.48 20.32 3.41
CA VAL A 70 -12.28 20.65 2.24
C VAL A 70 -13.14 19.45 1.85
N GLY A 71 -14.29 19.73 1.30
CA GLY A 71 -15.18 18.69 0.78
C GLY A 71 -15.97 19.19 -0.43
N THR A 72 -16.98 18.41 -0.81
CA THR A 72 -17.86 18.72 -1.95
C THR A 72 -19.26 18.17 -1.68
N THR A 73 -20.19 18.35 -2.63
CA THR A 73 -21.56 17.82 -2.54
C THR A 73 -21.63 16.38 -3.05
N ILE A 74 -22.63 15.62 -2.58
CA ILE A 74 -22.93 14.27 -3.10
C ILE A 74 -23.20 14.30 -4.61
N GLU A 75 -23.92 15.33 -5.09
CA GLU A 75 -24.20 15.48 -6.51
C GLU A 75 -22.91 15.61 -7.33
N ALA A 76 -21.96 16.44 -6.89
CA ALA A 76 -20.67 16.62 -7.57
C ALA A 76 -19.85 15.32 -7.57
N VAL A 77 -19.83 14.58 -6.46
CA VAL A 77 -19.14 13.28 -6.39
C VAL A 77 -19.78 12.27 -7.32
N ARG A 78 -21.09 12.09 -7.29
CA ARG A 78 -21.81 11.14 -8.16
C ARG A 78 -21.60 11.44 -9.64
N LYS A 79 -21.61 12.72 -10.01
CA LYS A 79 -21.32 13.13 -11.40
C LYS A 79 -19.91 12.78 -11.83
N LYS A 80 -18.93 12.80 -10.91
CA LYS A 80 -17.51 12.62 -11.22
C LYS A 80 -17.05 11.16 -11.13
N VAL A 81 -17.48 10.44 -10.11
CA VAL A 81 -16.98 9.09 -9.79
C VAL A 81 -18.09 8.03 -9.66
N GLY A 82 -19.35 8.40 -9.87
CA GLY A 82 -20.49 7.51 -9.67
C GLY A 82 -20.63 7.14 -8.20
N ASP A 83 -21.06 5.93 -7.92
CA ASP A 83 -21.23 5.41 -6.57
C ASP A 83 -19.95 4.75 -5.99
N ASN A 84 -18.81 4.82 -6.71
CA ASN A 84 -17.53 4.28 -6.24
C ASN A 84 -17.11 4.83 -4.87
N TYR A 85 -17.47 6.09 -4.55
CA TYR A 85 -17.20 6.70 -3.23
C TYR A 85 -17.96 6.04 -2.07
N LEU A 86 -18.95 5.21 -2.33
CA LEU A 86 -19.71 4.47 -1.31
C LEU A 86 -18.99 3.20 -0.84
N THR A 87 -17.86 2.86 -1.44
CA THR A 87 -17.05 1.69 -1.09
C THR A 87 -15.71 2.09 -0.50
N ASP A 88 -15.12 1.19 0.30
CA ASP A 88 -13.73 1.34 0.72
C ASP A 88 -12.80 1.09 -0.47
N ARG A 89 -11.78 1.94 -0.64
CA ARG A 89 -10.91 1.93 -1.83
C ARG A 89 -9.45 2.04 -1.43
N ILE A 90 -8.59 1.30 -2.12
CA ILE A 90 -7.14 1.52 -2.00
C ILE A 90 -6.80 2.88 -2.60
N VAL A 91 -6.01 3.65 -1.88
CA VAL A 91 -5.50 4.95 -2.30
C VAL A 91 -4.01 5.04 -2.01
N PHE A 92 -3.25 5.70 -2.89
CA PHE A 92 -1.84 5.95 -2.66
C PHE A 92 -1.39 7.32 -3.17
N ARG A 93 -0.31 7.83 -2.58
CA ARG A 93 0.24 9.14 -2.95
C ARG A 93 0.82 9.12 -4.36
N ARG A 94 0.49 10.14 -5.14
CA ARG A 94 1.10 10.39 -6.45
C ARG A 94 2.53 10.92 -6.35
N ILE A 95 2.78 11.79 -5.37
CA ILE A 95 4.12 12.35 -5.15
C ILE A 95 4.89 11.36 -4.29
N ALA A 96 5.96 10.86 -4.87
CA ALA A 96 6.85 9.89 -4.25
C ALA A 96 8.29 10.27 -4.61
N SER A 97 9.21 10.11 -3.67
CA SER A 97 10.64 10.34 -3.91
C SER A 97 11.43 9.11 -3.46
N ALA A 98 12.43 8.75 -4.26
CA ALA A 98 13.38 7.69 -3.91
C ALA A 98 14.21 8.03 -2.65
N THR A 99 14.23 9.29 -2.23
CA THR A 99 14.93 9.74 -1.00
C THR A 99 14.07 9.61 0.25
N ASN A 100 12.75 9.40 0.12
CA ASN A 100 11.89 9.14 1.27
C ASN A 100 12.21 7.76 1.88
N LYS A 101 11.87 7.58 3.17
CA LYS A 101 11.96 6.24 3.81
C LYS A 101 11.20 5.19 2.98
N ARG A 102 10.01 5.54 2.48
CA ARG A 102 9.18 4.67 1.62
C ARG A 102 8.75 5.43 0.37
N THR A 103 8.76 4.73 -0.76
CA THR A 103 8.38 5.29 -2.06
C THR A 103 6.86 5.18 -2.26
N ILE A 104 6.30 4.00 -2.02
CA ILE A 104 4.86 3.79 -2.03
C ILE A 104 4.29 4.10 -0.65
N ILE A 105 3.31 4.98 -0.61
CA ILE A 105 2.54 5.30 0.59
C ILE A 105 1.08 5.10 0.25
N ALA A 106 0.55 3.96 0.67
CA ALA A 106 -0.82 3.55 0.41
C ALA A 106 -1.61 3.30 1.70
N THR A 107 -2.92 3.52 1.63
CA THR A 107 -3.85 3.18 2.71
C THR A 107 -5.22 2.82 2.14
N LEU A 108 -6.14 2.43 3.01
CA LEU A 108 -7.54 2.30 2.65
C LEU A 108 -8.24 3.65 2.85
N LEU A 109 -8.93 4.13 1.83
CA LEU A 109 -9.81 5.28 1.90
C LEU A 109 -11.21 4.77 2.26
N PRO A 110 -11.80 5.19 3.40
CA PRO A 110 -13.11 4.69 3.80
C PRO A 110 -14.22 5.14 2.83
N SER A 111 -15.36 4.47 2.90
CA SER A 111 -16.55 4.87 2.16
C SER A 111 -17.03 6.27 2.56
N LYS A 112 -17.81 6.91 1.69
CA LYS A 112 -18.42 8.25 1.86
C LYS A 112 -17.42 9.41 1.93
N VAL A 113 -16.20 9.22 1.51
CA VAL A 113 -15.19 10.25 1.30
C VAL A 113 -14.59 10.13 -0.08
N ASP A 114 -13.83 11.15 -0.55
CA ASP A 114 -13.14 11.07 -1.83
C ASP A 114 -11.76 11.77 -1.79
N ALA A 115 -11.08 11.89 -2.92
CA ALA A 115 -9.69 12.32 -2.97
C ALA A 115 -9.41 13.38 -4.03
N LEU A 116 -8.45 14.24 -3.72
CA LEU A 116 -7.87 15.21 -4.65
C LEU A 116 -6.73 14.57 -5.47
N ASN A 117 -6.34 15.22 -6.54
CA ASN A 117 -5.39 14.75 -7.54
C ASN A 117 -3.93 14.50 -7.08
N SER A 118 -3.64 14.74 -5.81
CA SER A 118 -2.40 14.29 -5.16
C SER A 118 -2.44 12.82 -4.73
N LEU A 119 -3.59 12.16 -4.91
CA LEU A 119 -3.84 10.75 -4.68
C LEU A 119 -4.29 10.06 -5.96
N TYR A 120 -3.91 8.79 -6.11
CA TYR A 120 -4.53 7.84 -7.02
C TYR A 120 -5.50 6.97 -6.22
N VAL A 121 -6.71 6.80 -6.73
CA VAL A 121 -7.80 6.08 -6.06
C VAL A 121 -8.21 4.88 -6.90
N GLN A 122 -8.46 3.74 -6.27
CA GLN A 122 -8.98 2.53 -6.89
C GLN A 122 -10.27 2.83 -7.65
N LYS A 123 -10.35 2.42 -8.91
CA LYS A 123 -11.60 2.33 -9.66
C LYS A 123 -12.35 1.06 -9.22
N ASP A 124 -13.65 1.06 -9.43
CA ASP A 124 -14.47 -0.15 -9.26
C ASP A 124 -14.20 -0.85 -7.90
N GLY A 125 -14.19 -0.07 -6.82
CA GLY A 125 -13.91 -0.58 -5.47
C GLY A 125 -14.87 -1.68 -5.01
N ASP A 126 -16.07 -1.75 -5.56
CA ASP A 126 -17.08 -2.77 -5.32
C ASP A 126 -16.74 -4.14 -5.95
N LYS A 127 -15.91 -4.17 -7.00
CA LYS A 127 -15.55 -5.41 -7.72
C LYS A 127 -14.47 -6.24 -7.02
N MET A 128 -13.81 -5.70 -6.01
CA MET A 128 -12.77 -6.40 -5.25
C MET A 128 -13.22 -6.60 -3.80
N SER A 129 -13.15 -7.84 -3.30
CA SER A 129 -13.47 -8.13 -1.91
C SER A 129 -12.53 -7.39 -0.94
N LEU A 130 -12.98 -7.17 0.28
CA LEU A 130 -12.18 -6.50 1.30
C LEU A 130 -10.86 -7.24 1.55
N GLU A 131 -10.88 -8.56 1.71
CA GLU A 131 -9.68 -9.37 1.94
C GLU A 131 -8.64 -9.20 0.81
N ARG A 132 -9.10 -9.22 -0.46
CA ARG A 132 -8.22 -8.97 -1.62
C ARG A 132 -7.64 -7.56 -1.62
N LYS A 133 -8.43 -6.55 -1.22
CA LYS A 133 -7.92 -5.16 -1.06
C LYS A 133 -6.85 -5.09 0.01
N LEU A 134 -7.07 -5.72 1.16
CA LEU A 134 -6.13 -5.73 2.27
C LEU A 134 -4.83 -6.45 1.88
N PHE A 135 -4.93 -7.59 1.21
CA PHE A 135 -3.76 -8.31 0.69
C PHE A 135 -2.97 -7.43 -0.28
N LEU A 136 -3.63 -6.86 -1.30
CA LEU A 136 -2.97 -5.98 -2.27
C LEU A 136 -2.36 -4.73 -1.60
N LEU A 137 -3.05 -4.16 -0.62
CA LEU A 137 -2.52 -3.03 0.16
C LEU A 137 -1.25 -3.42 0.93
N GLY A 138 -1.20 -4.63 1.47
CA GLY A 138 -0.01 -5.20 2.10
C GLY A 138 1.15 -5.35 1.11
N LEU A 139 0.90 -5.90 -0.08
CA LEU A 139 1.91 -6.00 -1.13
C LEU A 139 2.45 -4.62 -1.53
N LEU A 140 1.57 -3.65 -1.80
CA LEU A 140 1.95 -2.30 -2.21
C LEU A 140 2.81 -1.56 -1.17
N ASN A 141 2.52 -1.77 0.12
CA ASN A 141 3.29 -1.15 1.21
C ASN A 141 4.51 -1.97 1.64
N SER A 142 4.79 -3.12 1.02
CA SER A 142 5.94 -3.95 1.36
C SER A 142 7.27 -3.37 0.86
N TYR A 143 8.36 -3.76 1.51
CA TYR A 143 9.70 -3.43 1.03
C TYR A 143 10.02 -4.09 -0.31
N VAL A 144 9.47 -5.27 -0.60
CA VAL A 144 9.70 -6.00 -1.87
C VAL A 144 9.17 -5.21 -3.06
N VAL A 145 7.90 -4.79 -3.00
CA VAL A 145 7.28 -4.04 -4.10
C VAL A 145 7.82 -2.61 -4.19
N ASP A 146 8.06 -1.97 -3.05
CA ASP A 146 8.66 -0.64 -2.99
C ASP A 146 10.10 -0.61 -3.55
N TYR A 147 10.89 -1.66 -3.31
CA TYR A 147 12.24 -1.80 -3.86
C TYR A 147 12.25 -1.76 -5.39
N ILE A 148 11.34 -2.50 -6.02
CA ILE A 148 11.24 -2.53 -7.50
C ILE A 148 10.87 -1.16 -8.03
N LEU A 149 9.86 -0.52 -7.43
CA LEU A 149 9.43 0.81 -7.85
C LEU A 149 10.54 1.86 -7.66
N ARG A 150 11.24 1.81 -6.53
CA ARG A 150 12.32 2.74 -6.20
C ARG A 150 13.45 2.78 -7.22
N GLN A 151 13.68 1.66 -7.92
CA GLN A 151 14.66 1.59 -9.02
C GLN A 151 14.20 2.28 -10.31
N MET A 152 12.92 2.63 -10.41
CA MET A 152 12.32 3.16 -11.64
C MET A 152 11.91 4.62 -11.54
N ILE A 153 11.77 5.18 -10.33
CA ILE A 153 11.25 6.54 -10.14
C ILE A 153 12.32 7.51 -9.68
N GLN A 154 12.11 8.81 -10.01
CA GLN A 154 12.91 9.93 -9.51
C GLN A 154 12.08 10.78 -8.53
N ASP A 155 11.10 11.55 -9.02
CA ASP A 155 10.37 12.54 -8.21
C ASP A 155 8.86 12.30 -8.10
N SER A 156 8.29 11.48 -8.97
CA SER A 156 6.85 11.21 -8.97
C SER A 156 6.52 9.80 -9.44
N LEU A 157 5.46 9.24 -8.87
CA LEU A 157 4.94 7.94 -9.26
C LEU A 157 4.12 8.08 -10.55
N SER A 158 4.73 7.73 -11.67
CA SER A 158 4.03 7.57 -12.95
C SER A 158 3.18 6.31 -12.94
N LEU A 159 1.96 6.39 -13.48
CA LEU A 159 1.12 5.20 -13.66
C LEU A 159 1.77 4.14 -14.58
N THR A 160 2.63 4.56 -15.50
CA THR A 160 3.39 3.62 -16.34
C THR A 160 4.27 2.71 -15.49
N PHE A 161 5.03 3.27 -14.55
CA PHE A 161 5.88 2.50 -13.63
C PHE A 161 5.05 1.72 -12.61
N PHE A 162 3.97 2.32 -12.11
CA PHE A 162 3.07 1.63 -11.20
C PHE A 162 2.47 0.36 -11.82
N TYR A 163 1.98 0.46 -13.04
CA TYR A 163 1.39 -0.67 -13.75
C TYR A 163 2.41 -1.71 -14.28
N SER A 164 3.71 -1.40 -14.26
CA SER A 164 4.76 -2.37 -14.56
C SER A 164 5.23 -3.18 -13.36
N LEU A 165 4.72 -2.89 -12.15
CA LEU A 165 5.09 -3.65 -10.95
C LEU A 165 4.66 -5.11 -11.05
N PRO A 166 5.55 -6.08 -10.81
CA PRO A 166 5.18 -7.49 -10.72
C PRO A 166 4.34 -7.72 -9.47
N ILE A 167 3.15 -8.29 -9.63
CA ILE A 167 2.22 -8.53 -8.53
C ILE A 167 1.80 -9.99 -8.51
N CYS A 168 1.89 -10.60 -7.33
CA CYS A 168 1.26 -11.88 -7.06
C CYS A 168 -0.26 -11.70 -7.19
N ASP A 169 -0.85 -12.07 -8.32
CA ASP A 169 -2.26 -11.83 -8.66
C ASP A 169 -3.19 -13.00 -8.32
N GLU A 170 -2.64 -14.17 -8.10
CA GLU A 170 -3.36 -15.35 -7.61
C GLU A 170 -3.48 -15.30 -6.07
N PHE A 171 -4.19 -14.30 -5.55
CA PHE A 171 -4.20 -13.95 -4.14
C PHE A 171 -4.51 -15.13 -3.22
N GLU A 172 -5.61 -15.83 -3.47
CA GLU A 172 -6.10 -16.93 -2.62
C GLU A 172 -5.22 -18.19 -2.68
N LYS A 173 -4.33 -18.28 -3.68
CA LYS A 173 -3.34 -19.36 -3.77
C LYS A 173 -2.07 -19.07 -2.96
N SER A 174 -1.87 -17.80 -2.57
CA SER A 174 -0.75 -17.45 -1.69
C SER A 174 -0.94 -18.09 -0.32
N HIS A 175 0.08 -18.77 0.17
CA HIS A 175 0.09 -19.36 1.51
C HIS A 175 -0.22 -18.31 2.59
N TYR A 176 0.29 -17.09 2.43
CA TYR A 176 0.12 -15.98 3.37
C TYR A 176 -1.03 -15.02 3.02
N PHE A 177 -1.97 -15.40 2.15
CA PHE A 177 -3.09 -14.51 1.77
C PHE A 177 -3.88 -14.02 2.98
N LYS A 178 -4.26 -14.94 3.86
CA LYS A 178 -5.05 -14.62 5.06
C LYS A 178 -4.22 -13.86 6.10
N ASP A 179 -2.98 -14.25 6.31
CA ASP A 179 -2.09 -13.60 7.28
C ASP A 179 -1.83 -12.15 6.89
N ILE A 180 -1.44 -11.89 5.64
CA ILE A 180 -1.21 -10.54 5.12
C ILE A 180 -2.49 -9.70 5.23
N SER A 181 -3.65 -10.22 4.84
CA SER A 181 -4.92 -9.50 4.94
C SER A 181 -5.27 -9.15 6.39
N THR A 182 -5.03 -10.07 7.32
CA THR A 182 -5.26 -9.89 8.76
C THR A 182 -4.31 -8.84 9.34
N LEU A 183 -3.02 -8.93 9.05
CA LEU A 183 -2.01 -7.97 9.51
C LEU A 183 -2.33 -6.54 9.05
N VAL A 184 -2.74 -6.39 7.79
CA VAL A 184 -3.16 -5.08 7.24
C VAL A 184 -4.43 -4.58 7.91
N SER A 185 -5.41 -5.44 8.18
CA SER A 185 -6.61 -5.08 8.95
C SER A 185 -6.25 -4.58 10.35
N GLN A 186 -5.33 -5.26 11.05
CA GLN A 186 -4.84 -4.85 12.37
C GLN A 186 -4.12 -3.50 12.31
N LEU A 187 -3.24 -3.29 11.33
CA LEU A 187 -2.55 -2.00 11.13
C LEU A 187 -3.52 -0.85 10.89
N LEU A 188 -4.54 -1.04 10.05
CA LEU A 188 -5.57 -0.03 9.79
C LEU A 188 -6.37 0.30 11.06
N LYS A 189 -6.80 -0.71 11.83
CA LYS A 189 -7.53 -0.53 13.08
C LYS A 189 -6.69 0.14 14.16
N LEU A 190 -5.43 -0.29 14.31
CA LEU A 190 -4.50 0.31 15.28
C LEU A 190 -4.27 1.79 15.00
N ASN A 191 -4.13 2.15 13.73
CA ASN A 191 -3.80 3.51 13.31
C ASN A 191 -5.01 4.47 13.23
N ASN A 192 -6.20 3.95 12.91
CA ASN A 192 -7.43 4.73 12.81
C ASN A 192 -8.65 3.91 13.29
N PRO A 193 -8.77 3.64 14.58
CA PRO A 193 -9.81 2.76 15.12
C PRO A 193 -11.22 3.29 14.83
N GLU A 194 -11.42 4.62 14.85
CA GLU A 194 -12.72 5.25 14.56
C GLU A 194 -13.21 4.97 13.12
N LEU A 195 -12.29 4.88 12.15
CA LEU A 195 -12.61 4.69 10.73
C LEU A 195 -12.74 3.22 10.36
N PHE A 196 -12.01 2.34 11.04
CA PHE A 196 -11.82 0.95 10.64
C PHE A 196 -12.26 -0.07 11.69
N SER A 197 -12.98 0.33 12.74
CA SER A 197 -13.51 -0.57 13.77
C SER A 197 -14.32 -1.74 13.21
N ASN A 198 -15.04 -1.52 12.13
CA ASN A 198 -15.94 -2.50 11.48
C ASN A 198 -15.26 -3.31 10.36
N LEU A 199 -13.95 -3.18 10.15
CA LEU A 199 -13.25 -4.06 9.22
C LEU A 199 -13.17 -5.47 9.82
N HIS A 200 -13.91 -6.41 9.28
CA HIS A 200 -13.87 -7.82 9.67
C HIS A 200 -13.17 -8.64 8.58
N CYS A 201 -12.03 -9.22 8.90
CA CYS A 201 -11.44 -10.32 8.15
C CYS A 201 -11.81 -11.64 8.82
N SER A 202 -11.95 -12.69 8.03
CA SER A 202 -12.54 -13.98 8.41
C SER A 202 -11.80 -14.76 9.51
N ASN A 203 -10.65 -14.31 9.99
CA ASN A 203 -9.85 -14.95 11.05
C ASN A 203 -9.26 -13.87 11.96
N THR A 204 -10.06 -13.36 12.86
CA THR A 204 -9.55 -12.43 13.87
C THR A 204 -9.51 -13.09 15.25
N ASP A 205 -8.55 -13.95 15.47
CA ASP A 205 -7.96 -14.03 16.80
C ASP A 205 -7.05 -12.79 16.92
N PHE A 206 -7.65 -11.70 17.39
CA PHE A 206 -6.92 -10.48 17.70
C PHE A 206 -5.92 -10.80 18.79
N ASN A 207 -4.66 -10.93 18.44
CA ASN A 207 -3.61 -10.81 19.44
C ASN A 207 -3.39 -9.30 19.66
N ASP A 208 -4.14 -8.71 20.59
CA ASP A 208 -4.11 -7.30 20.98
C ASP A 208 -2.75 -6.83 21.54
N GLN A 209 -1.74 -7.70 21.55
CA GLN A 209 -0.43 -7.45 22.17
C GLN A 209 0.63 -6.98 21.16
N LYS A 210 0.39 -7.04 19.84
CA LYS A 210 1.38 -6.62 18.85
C LYS A 210 1.34 -5.12 18.64
N ASN A 211 2.49 -4.47 18.73
CA ASN A 211 2.62 -3.06 18.35
C ASN A 211 2.76 -2.90 16.82
N GLU A 212 2.69 -1.64 16.33
CA GLU A 212 2.76 -1.32 14.90
C GLU A 212 4.04 -1.87 14.24
N GLN A 213 5.17 -1.82 14.94
CA GLN A 213 6.46 -2.26 14.39
C GLN A 213 6.50 -3.79 14.20
N ASP A 214 5.91 -4.54 15.13
CA ASP A 214 5.82 -5.99 15.05
C ASP A 214 4.90 -6.42 13.88
N LEU A 215 3.76 -5.75 13.72
CA LEU A 215 2.85 -5.98 12.60
C LEU A 215 3.50 -5.68 11.25
N ILE A 216 4.25 -4.57 11.14
CA ILE A 216 4.99 -4.21 9.92
C ILE A 216 6.09 -5.23 9.62
N ALA A 217 6.82 -5.69 10.63
CA ALA A 217 7.86 -6.70 10.46
C ALA A 217 7.30 -8.02 9.94
N GLU A 218 6.22 -8.49 10.55
CA GLU A 218 5.55 -9.73 10.15
C GLU A 218 4.95 -9.63 8.74
N LEU A 219 4.29 -8.51 8.42
CA LEU A 219 3.78 -8.24 7.08
C LEU A 219 4.89 -8.33 6.02
N ASN A 220 6.02 -7.67 6.25
CA ASN A 220 7.13 -7.67 5.29
C ASN A 220 7.80 -9.03 5.16
N ALA A 221 7.91 -9.80 6.24
CA ALA A 221 8.41 -11.17 6.19
C ALA A 221 7.47 -12.10 5.38
N CYS A 222 6.15 -12.04 5.64
CA CYS A 222 5.15 -12.80 4.88
C CYS A 222 5.18 -12.45 3.39
N VAL A 223 5.29 -11.15 3.05
CA VAL A 223 5.38 -10.72 1.65
C VAL A 223 6.69 -11.17 1.01
N ALA A 224 7.83 -11.10 1.71
CA ALA A 224 9.11 -11.59 1.17
C ALA A 224 9.04 -13.08 0.84
N ILE A 225 8.41 -13.89 1.70
CA ILE A 225 8.22 -15.33 1.47
C ILE A 225 7.23 -15.54 0.30
N THR A 226 6.13 -14.81 0.24
CA THR A 226 5.17 -14.86 -0.88
C THR A 226 5.86 -14.60 -2.22
N TYR A 227 6.78 -13.64 -2.26
CA TYR A 227 7.57 -13.33 -3.47
C TYR A 227 8.78 -14.24 -3.66
N ASP A 228 8.96 -15.27 -2.80
CA ASP A 228 10.09 -16.21 -2.87
C ASP A 228 11.45 -15.48 -2.80
N VAL A 229 11.49 -14.37 -2.09
CA VAL A 229 12.73 -13.64 -1.85
C VAL A 229 13.55 -14.41 -0.81
N SER A 230 14.76 -14.81 -1.19
CA SER A 230 15.68 -15.50 -0.29
C SER A 230 16.17 -14.57 0.83
N ARG A 231 16.72 -15.13 1.91
CA ARG A 231 17.25 -14.35 3.03
C ARG A 231 18.32 -13.33 2.60
N SER A 232 19.22 -13.74 1.71
CA SER A 232 20.29 -12.85 1.19
C SER A 232 19.74 -11.72 0.32
N GLU A 233 18.76 -12.03 -0.54
CA GLU A 233 18.03 -11.03 -1.34
C GLU A 233 17.26 -10.07 -0.44
N LEU A 234 16.59 -10.56 0.63
CA LEU A 234 15.88 -9.73 1.60
C LEU A 234 16.82 -8.74 2.29
N ILE A 235 17.96 -9.20 2.79
CA ILE A 235 18.98 -8.32 3.40
C ILE A 235 19.43 -7.25 2.39
N HIS A 236 19.71 -7.64 1.15
CA HIS A 236 20.15 -6.73 0.10
C HIS A 236 19.10 -5.65 -0.20
N LEU A 237 17.86 -6.05 -0.43
CA LEU A 237 16.80 -5.07 -0.75
C LEU A 237 16.52 -4.13 0.43
N LEU A 238 16.50 -4.62 1.68
CA LEU A 238 16.29 -3.77 2.87
C LEU A 238 17.40 -2.74 3.03
N LYS A 239 18.66 -3.13 2.80
CA LYS A 239 19.81 -2.22 2.85
C LYS A 239 19.70 -1.06 1.86
N SER A 240 19.02 -1.23 0.73
CA SER A 240 18.83 -0.17 -0.28
C SER A 240 17.98 1.01 0.24
N PHE A 241 17.25 0.83 1.33
CA PHE A 241 16.43 1.88 1.97
C PHE A 241 17.19 2.68 3.03
N GLU A 242 18.41 2.31 3.37
CA GLU A 242 19.27 3.04 4.29
C GLU A 242 19.75 4.35 3.64
N SER A 243 19.05 5.44 3.89
CA SER A 243 19.51 6.79 3.53
C SER A 243 20.09 7.51 4.76
N ALA A 244 20.89 8.56 4.55
CA ALA A 244 21.51 9.30 5.65
C ALA A 244 20.50 9.74 6.73
N ASN A 245 19.28 10.12 6.32
CA ASN A 245 18.24 10.62 7.22
C ASN A 245 17.43 9.52 7.93
N HIS A 246 17.49 8.28 7.46
CA HIS A 246 16.64 7.19 7.94
C HIS A 246 17.41 5.92 8.30
N LYS A 247 18.74 5.96 8.29
CA LYS A 247 19.61 4.78 8.42
C LYS A 247 19.28 3.94 9.65
N GLN A 248 19.32 4.54 10.83
CA GLN A 248 19.08 3.81 12.08
C GLN A 248 17.67 3.20 12.12
N ALA A 249 16.64 3.97 11.80
CA ALA A 249 15.26 3.50 11.82
C ALA A 249 15.01 2.36 10.82
N VAL A 250 15.67 2.40 9.65
CA VAL A 250 15.59 1.32 8.67
C VAL A 250 16.35 0.09 9.14
N GLN A 251 17.51 0.24 9.77
CA GLN A 251 18.27 -0.88 10.30
C GLN A 251 17.52 -1.62 11.41
N GLU A 252 16.93 -0.91 12.35
CA GLU A 252 16.11 -1.50 13.44
C GLU A 252 14.89 -2.25 12.87
N GLU A 253 14.19 -1.66 11.90
CA GLU A 253 13.05 -2.29 11.22
C GLU A 253 13.49 -3.52 10.41
N SER A 254 14.61 -3.42 9.68
CA SER A 254 15.19 -4.51 8.89
C SER A 254 15.57 -5.72 9.76
N GLN A 255 16.19 -5.47 10.91
CA GLN A 255 16.55 -6.51 11.86
C GLN A 255 15.32 -7.29 12.31
N ARG A 256 14.23 -6.62 12.69
CA ARG A 256 12.97 -7.25 13.08
C ARG A 256 12.37 -8.08 11.94
N ILE A 257 12.38 -7.55 10.71
CA ILE A 257 11.87 -8.26 9.53
C ILE A 257 12.65 -9.55 9.29
N ILE A 258 13.98 -9.51 9.37
CA ILE A 258 14.84 -10.68 9.17
C ILE A 258 14.60 -11.74 10.26
N GLU A 259 14.48 -11.34 11.52
CA GLU A 259 14.19 -12.25 12.64
C GLU A 259 12.84 -12.96 12.45
N VAL A 260 11.81 -12.23 12.03
CA VAL A 260 10.51 -12.83 11.73
C VAL A 260 10.57 -13.74 10.51
N TYR A 261 11.26 -13.33 9.44
CA TYR A 261 11.47 -14.13 8.23
C TYR A 261 12.13 -15.47 8.58
N ASP A 262 13.22 -15.44 9.35
CA ASP A 262 13.96 -16.66 9.76
C ASP A 262 13.05 -17.59 10.56
N ARG A 263 12.24 -17.06 11.49
CA ARG A 263 11.27 -17.84 12.29
C ARG A 263 10.20 -18.50 11.42
N LEU A 264 9.62 -17.77 10.46
CA LEU A 264 8.59 -18.30 9.56
C LEU A 264 9.15 -19.40 8.65
N LYS A 265 10.37 -19.24 8.14
CA LYS A 265 11.02 -20.25 7.30
C LYS A 265 11.33 -21.54 8.06
N VAL A 266 11.69 -21.48 9.33
CA VAL A 266 11.87 -22.68 10.15
C VAL A 266 10.54 -23.41 10.36
N GLY A 267 9.43 -22.69 10.56
CA GLY A 267 8.09 -23.27 10.69
C GLY A 267 7.54 -23.92 9.42
N GLU A 268 8.01 -23.53 8.22
CA GLU A 268 7.62 -24.17 6.94
C GLU A 268 8.33 -25.53 6.71
N VAL A 269 9.44 -25.79 7.40
CA VAL A 269 10.28 -27.01 7.21
C VAL A 269 9.92 -28.10 8.26
N SER A 270 9.16 -27.76 9.28
CA SER A 270 8.68 -28.68 10.34
C SER A 270 7.30 -29.20 10.04
#